data_5870150066bda652265553b742fa0363
#
_entry.id   5870150066bda652265553b742fa0363
#
_cell.length_a   1.000
_cell.length_b   1.000
_cell.length_c   1.000
_cell.angle_alpha   90.00
_cell.angle_beta   90.00
_cell.angle_gamma   90.00
#
_symmetry.space_group_name_H-M   'P 1'
#
loop_
_entity.id
_entity.type
_entity.pdbx_description
1 polymer ?
#
loop_
_entity_poly.entity_id
_entity_poly.type
_entity_poly.pdbx_seq_one_letter_code
_entity_poly.pdbx_strand_id
1 'polypeptide(L)'
;PRTLELASNLVRTRHLFTNNALRVALAGTIGAAATNSMMHFIQHHESMTPWSEIKANPNTAPMPPNVGACAVLTFSAVEHIKTREDLDAFMTYISRKDAGYDTDEFQVIFGVSLAGPNSTNDKRRLAFTSRAFSVWADKNQDLL
;
A
#
# COMPACT_ATOMS: atom_id res chain seq x y z
N PRO A 1 -24.55 -4.88 0.59
CA PRO A 1 -25.14 -5.49 -0.59
C PRO A 1 -24.48 -6.81 -0.88
N ARG A 2 -25.29 -7.86 -1.15
CA ARG A 2 -24.85 -9.24 -1.33
C ARG A 2 -23.77 -9.43 -2.40
N THR A 3 -23.75 -8.60 -3.45
CA THR A 3 -22.76 -8.68 -4.53
C THR A 3 -21.32 -8.41 -4.07
N LEU A 4 -21.09 -7.43 -3.22
CA LEU A 4 -19.76 -7.13 -2.68
C LEU A 4 -19.30 -8.19 -1.68
N GLU A 5 -20.22 -8.75 -0.90
CA GLU A 5 -19.93 -9.84 0.02
C GLU A 5 -19.53 -11.11 -0.74
N LEU A 6 -20.27 -11.46 -1.81
CA LEU A 6 -19.92 -12.59 -2.69
C LEU A 6 -18.56 -12.37 -3.37
N ALA A 7 -18.28 -11.18 -3.88
CA ALA A 7 -16.97 -10.87 -4.46
C ALA A 7 -15.85 -10.98 -3.42
N SER A 8 -16.05 -10.48 -2.20
CA SER A 8 -15.09 -10.63 -1.10
C SER A 8 -14.81 -12.09 -0.77
N ASN A 9 -15.85 -12.93 -0.72
CA ASN A 9 -15.68 -14.35 -0.47
C ASN A 9 -14.91 -15.06 -1.61
N LEU A 10 -15.17 -14.72 -2.86
CA LEU A 10 -14.42 -15.24 -4.01
C LEU A 10 -12.94 -14.87 -3.92
N VAL A 11 -12.61 -13.62 -3.55
CA VAL A 11 -11.22 -13.17 -3.39
C VAL A 11 -10.55 -13.88 -2.21
N ARG A 12 -11.24 -14.08 -1.09
CA ARG A 12 -10.70 -14.80 0.07
C ARG A 12 -10.39 -16.28 -0.24
N THR A 13 -11.21 -16.89 -1.08
CA THR A 13 -11.04 -18.30 -1.48
C THR A 13 -10.32 -18.45 -2.83
N ARG A 14 -9.67 -17.42 -3.33
CA ARG A 14 -9.04 -17.40 -4.67
C ARG A 14 -8.03 -18.52 -4.90
N HIS A 15 -7.39 -19.00 -3.85
CA HIS A 15 -6.44 -20.11 -3.91
C HIS A 15 -7.07 -21.43 -4.37
N LEU A 16 -8.41 -21.54 -4.36
CA LEU A 16 -9.17 -22.69 -4.84
C LEU A 16 -9.51 -22.62 -6.34
N PHE A 17 -9.20 -21.51 -7.01
CA PHE A 17 -9.58 -21.24 -8.38
C PHE A 17 -8.34 -21.04 -9.26
N THR A 18 -8.47 -21.35 -10.54
CA THR A 18 -7.55 -20.80 -11.55
C THR A 18 -7.86 -19.31 -11.74
N ASN A 19 -6.88 -18.52 -12.20
CA ASN A 19 -7.08 -17.09 -12.46
C ASN A 19 -8.24 -16.82 -13.43
N ASN A 20 -8.43 -17.69 -14.44
CA ASN A 20 -9.53 -17.56 -15.37
C ASN A 20 -10.90 -17.86 -14.71
N ALA A 21 -10.99 -18.91 -13.90
CA ALA A 21 -12.21 -19.24 -13.17
C ALA A 21 -12.59 -18.13 -12.17
N LEU A 22 -11.62 -17.58 -11.44
CA LEU A 22 -11.83 -16.45 -10.54
C LEU A 22 -12.35 -15.21 -11.31
N ARG A 23 -11.73 -14.90 -12.46
CA ARG A 23 -12.14 -13.78 -13.32
C ARG A 23 -13.60 -13.94 -13.79
N VAL A 24 -13.98 -15.12 -14.27
CA VAL A 24 -15.35 -15.39 -14.72
C VAL A 24 -16.35 -15.27 -13.57
N ALA A 25 -16.05 -15.83 -12.41
CA ALA A 25 -16.90 -15.75 -11.22
C ALA A 25 -17.08 -14.30 -10.74
N LEU A 26 -16.00 -13.53 -10.69
CA LEU A 26 -16.05 -12.11 -10.34
C LEU A 26 -16.83 -11.29 -11.37
N ALA A 27 -16.65 -11.55 -12.68
CA ALA A 27 -17.37 -10.84 -13.73
C ALA A 27 -18.88 -11.07 -13.64
N GLY A 28 -19.30 -12.27 -13.28
CA GLY A 28 -20.72 -12.58 -13.01
C GLY A 28 -21.27 -11.89 -11.74
N THR A 29 -20.40 -11.49 -10.82
CA THR A 29 -20.79 -10.91 -9.53
C THR A 29 -20.78 -9.38 -9.55
N ILE A 30 -19.69 -8.77 -10.03
CA ILE A 30 -19.44 -7.30 -9.96
C ILE A 30 -19.31 -6.63 -11.32
N GLY A 31 -19.45 -7.40 -12.41
CA GLY A 31 -19.30 -6.93 -13.79
C GLY A 31 -17.84 -6.89 -14.27
N ALA A 32 -17.66 -6.86 -15.59
CA ALA A 32 -16.34 -7.03 -16.23
C ALA A 32 -15.35 -5.91 -15.89
N ALA A 33 -15.79 -4.65 -15.87
CA ALA A 33 -14.92 -3.51 -15.58
C ALA A 33 -14.36 -3.57 -14.15
N ALA A 34 -15.24 -3.79 -13.16
CA ALA A 34 -14.83 -3.91 -11.76
C ALA A 34 -13.93 -5.16 -11.54
N THR A 35 -14.21 -6.25 -12.26
CA THR A 35 -13.39 -7.47 -12.23
C THR A 35 -11.98 -7.20 -12.74
N ASN A 36 -11.81 -6.49 -13.84
CA ASN A 36 -10.48 -6.16 -14.35
C ASN A 36 -9.69 -5.36 -13.32
N SER A 37 -10.28 -4.32 -12.72
CA SER A 37 -9.64 -3.55 -11.67
C SER A 37 -9.26 -4.41 -10.46
N MET A 38 -10.14 -5.30 -10.02
CA MET A 38 -9.90 -6.22 -8.91
C MET A 38 -8.79 -7.23 -9.22
N MET A 39 -8.75 -7.78 -10.42
CA MET A 39 -7.69 -8.73 -10.82
C MET A 39 -6.33 -8.05 -10.90
N HIS A 40 -6.25 -6.81 -11.41
CA HIS A 40 -5.03 -6.02 -11.37
C HIS A 40 -4.57 -5.75 -9.92
N PHE A 41 -5.49 -5.38 -9.05
CA PHE A 41 -5.19 -5.18 -7.63
C PHE A 41 -4.62 -6.47 -6.99
N ILE A 42 -5.24 -7.62 -7.22
CA ILE A 42 -4.78 -8.91 -6.69
C ILE A 42 -3.37 -9.23 -7.19
N GLN A 43 -3.11 -9.07 -8.50
CA GLN A 43 -1.79 -9.31 -9.09
C GLN A 43 -0.71 -8.42 -8.47
N HIS A 44 -1.00 -7.13 -8.30
CA HIS A 44 -0.05 -6.20 -7.66
C HIS A 44 0.17 -6.56 -6.20
N HIS A 45 -0.88 -6.91 -5.47
CA HIS A 45 -0.77 -7.31 -4.07
C HIS A 45 0.08 -8.59 -3.90
N GLU A 46 -0.08 -9.58 -4.78
CA GLU A 46 0.69 -10.84 -4.73
C GLU A 46 2.18 -10.65 -5.10
N SER A 47 2.50 -9.60 -5.85
CA SER A 47 3.89 -9.25 -6.21
C SER A 47 4.56 -8.27 -5.24
N MET A 48 3.86 -7.83 -4.20
CA MET A 48 4.42 -6.90 -3.22
C MET A 48 5.40 -7.60 -2.28
N THR A 49 6.47 -6.89 -1.92
CA THR A 49 7.37 -7.29 -0.85
C THR A 49 6.61 -7.39 0.47
N PRO A 50 6.71 -8.52 1.20
CA PRO A 50 6.06 -8.68 2.49
C PRO A 50 6.46 -7.59 3.48
N TRP A 51 5.48 -7.12 4.28
CA TRP A 51 5.74 -6.09 5.30
C TRP A 51 6.86 -6.46 6.26
N SER A 52 6.93 -7.73 6.67
CA SER A 52 7.98 -8.24 7.55
C SER A 52 9.38 -8.08 6.95
N GLU A 53 9.52 -8.22 5.65
CA GLU A 53 10.79 -8.05 4.94
C GLU A 53 11.17 -6.57 4.83
N ILE A 54 10.21 -5.69 4.52
CA ILE A 54 10.41 -4.23 4.52
C ILE A 54 10.88 -3.76 5.89
N LYS A 55 10.24 -4.24 6.96
CA LYS A 55 10.58 -3.88 8.33
C LYS A 55 11.98 -4.37 8.73
N ALA A 56 12.33 -5.59 8.36
CA ALA A 56 13.63 -6.18 8.71
C ALA A 56 14.79 -5.59 7.88
N ASN A 57 14.56 -5.28 6.62
CA ASN A 57 15.60 -4.93 5.65
C ASN A 57 15.21 -3.71 4.78
N PRO A 58 14.86 -2.54 5.35
CA PRO A 58 14.31 -1.42 4.58
C PRO A 58 15.24 -0.90 3.48
N ASN A 59 16.55 -1.05 3.64
CA ASN A 59 17.55 -0.60 2.68
C ASN A 59 17.75 -1.57 1.50
N THR A 60 17.36 -2.84 1.63
CA THR A 60 17.68 -3.89 0.66
C THR A 60 16.47 -4.71 0.22
N ALA A 61 15.34 -4.62 0.92
CA ALA A 61 14.11 -5.29 0.52
C ALA A 61 13.74 -4.92 -0.92
N PRO A 62 13.27 -5.87 -1.75
CA PRO A 62 12.91 -5.58 -3.15
C PRO A 62 11.92 -4.42 -3.27
N MET A 63 12.19 -3.47 -4.17
CA MET A 63 11.23 -2.40 -4.47
C MET A 63 10.05 -2.97 -5.28
N PRO A 64 8.84 -2.36 -5.20
CA PRO A 64 7.71 -2.76 -6.02
C PRO A 64 8.08 -2.74 -7.50
N PRO A 65 7.63 -3.72 -8.31
CA PRO A 65 8.08 -3.87 -9.69
C PRO A 65 7.59 -2.76 -10.64
N ASN A 66 6.62 -1.97 -10.23
CA ASN A 66 6.06 -0.87 -11.01
C ASN A 66 5.28 0.12 -10.12
N VAL A 67 4.92 1.25 -10.72
CA VAL A 67 4.17 2.36 -10.09
C VAL A 67 2.85 1.89 -9.46
N GLY A 68 2.10 0.98 -10.13
CA GLY A 68 0.83 0.46 -9.61
C GLY A 68 1.01 -0.37 -8.34
N ALA A 69 2.02 -1.24 -8.30
CA ALA A 69 2.35 -2.01 -7.10
C ALA A 69 2.83 -1.09 -5.96
N CYS A 70 3.59 -0.03 -6.29
CA CYS A 70 4.03 0.97 -5.31
C CYS A 70 2.83 1.72 -4.70
N ALA A 71 1.85 2.11 -5.51
CA ALA A 71 0.63 2.74 -5.03
C ALA A 71 -0.12 1.84 -4.02
N VAL A 72 -0.34 0.58 -4.39
CA VAL A 72 -1.03 -0.40 -3.52
C VAL A 72 -0.26 -0.59 -2.20
N LEU A 73 1.08 -0.74 -2.27
CA LEU A 73 1.91 -0.86 -1.08
C LEU A 73 1.80 0.38 -0.19
N THR A 74 1.88 1.58 -0.78
CA THR A 74 1.81 2.85 -0.05
C THR A 74 0.50 2.98 0.74
N PHE A 75 -0.65 2.68 0.12
CA PHE A 75 -1.93 2.72 0.81
C PHE A 75 -2.03 1.63 1.91
N SER A 76 -1.54 0.42 1.64
CA SER A 76 -1.56 -0.65 2.63
C SER A 76 -0.63 -0.38 3.81
N ALA A 77 0.50 0.28 3.59
CA ALA A 77 1.48 0.61 4.62
C ALA A 77 0.87 1.44 5.77
N VAL A 78 -0.05 2.36 5.46
CA VAL A 78 -0.73 3.18 6.48
C VAL A 78 -1.44 2.30 7.52
N GLU A 79 -1.94 1.12 7.14
CA GLU A 79 -2.61 0.19 8.06
C GLU A 79 -1.60 -0.71 8.82
N HIS A 80 -0.44 -0.96 8.26
CA HIS A 80 0.60 -1.78 8.89
C HIS A 80 1.43 -1.02 9.92
N ILE A 81 1.55 0.31 9.79
CA ILE A 81 2.34 1.12 10.72
C ILE A 81 1.61 1.28 12.04
N LYS A 82 2.20 0.72 13.08
CA LYS A 82 1.70 0.75 14.47
C LYS A 82 2.72 1.34 15.44
N THR A 83 3.99 1.29 15.10
CA THR A 83 5.09 1.76 15.95
C THR A 83 5.97 2.75 15.19
N ARG A 84 6.82 3.47 15.93
CA ARG A 84 7.83 4.35 15.35
C ARG A 84 8.79 3.59 14.43
N GLU A 85 9.20 2.40 14.85
CA GLU A 85 10.12 1.54 14.10
C GLU A 85 9.52 1.10 12.76
N ASP A 86 8.21 0.81 12.74
CA ASP A 86 7.49 0.53 11.51
C ASP A 86 7.53 1.73 10.55
N LEU A 87 7.32 2.93 11.09
CA LEU A 87 7.34 4.17 10.31
C LEU A 87 8.74 4.49 9.79
N ASP A 88 9.77 4.40 10.64
CA ASP A 88 11.16 4.66 10.25
C ASP A 88 11.61 3.68 9.16
N ALA A 89 11.23 2.41 9.26
CA ALA A 89 11.52 1.39 8.25
C ALA A 89 10.83 1.71 6.91
N PHE A 90 9.55 2.05 6.93
CA PHE A 90 8.85 2.36 5.69
C PHE A 90 9.33 3.66 5.05
N MET A 91 9.58 4.71 5.81
CA MET A 91 10.16 5.96 5.31
C MET A 91 11.53 5.71 4.65
N THR A 92 12.37 4.90 5.27
CA THR A 92 13.66 4.50 4.70
C THR A 92 13.46 3.75 3.38
N TYR A 93 12.54 2.79 3.35
CA TYR A 93 12.25 1.97 2.18
C TYR A 93 11.73 2.79 1.00
N ILE A 94 10.68 3.62 1.22
CA ILE A 94 10.04 4.38 0.14
C ILE A 94 10.88 5.57 -0.34
N SER A 95 11.88 6.00 0.44
CA SER A 95 12.81 7.08 0.06
C SER A 95 13.94 6.61 -0.88
N ARG A 96 14.03 5.31 -1.14
CA ARG A 96 15.06 4.75 -2.03
C ARG A 96 14.83 5.18 -3.48
N LYS A 97 15.93 5.31 -4.22
CA LYS A 97 15.94 5.76 -5.63
C LYS A 97 16.28 4.63 -6.62
N ASP A 98 16.36 3.39 -6.13
CA ASP A 98 16.68 2.21 -6.93
C ASP A 98 15.45 1.46 -7.48
N ALA A 99 14.27 2.04 -7.36
CA ALA A 99 13.01 1.46 -7.84
C ALA A 99 12.89 1.41 -9.38
N GLY A 100 13.73 2.19 -10.10
CA GLY A 100 13.60 2.36 -11.56
C GLY A 100 12.49 3.33 -11.98
N TYR A 101 11.79 3.96 -11.04
CA TYR A 101 10.78 5.00 -11.22
C TYR A 101 10.82 5.97 -10.03
N ASP A 102 10.19 7.14 -10.18
CA ASP A 102 10.13 8.13 -9.10
C ASP A 102 9.20 7.68 -7.98
N THR A 103 9.68 7.75 -6.75
CA THR A 103 8.95 7.40 -5.52
C THR A 103 8.51 8.62 -4.73
N ASP A 104 8.85 9.84 -5.13
CA ASP A 104 8.58 11.05 -4.34
C ASP A 104 7.08 11.31 -4.17
N GLU A 105 6.27 11.09 -5.22
CA GLU A 105 4.81 11.20 -5.13
C GLU A 105 4.22 10.23 -4.10
N PHE A 106 4.77 9.02 -3.99
CA PHE A 106 4.30 8.03 -3.01
C PHE A 106 4.68 8.40 -1.59
N GLN A 107 5.82 9.06 -1.38
CA GLN A 107 6.16 9.64 -0.08
C GLN A 107 5.15 10.71 0.32
N VAL A 108 4.73 11.57 -0.61
CA VAL A 108 3.72 12.60 -0.38
C VAL A 108 2.36 11.97 -0.06
N ILE A 109 1.89 11.03 -0.87
CA ILE A 109 0.62 10.32 -0.64
C ILE A 109 0.63 9.65 0.73
N PHE A 110 1.72 8.97 1.08
CA PHE A 110 1.88 8.32 2.38
C PHE A 110 1.86 9.32 3.53
N GLY A 111 2.65 10.39 3.44
CA GLY A 111 2.75 11.43 4.47
C GLY A 111 1.41 12.11 4.74
N VAL A 112 0.70 12.50 3.68
CA VAL A 112 -0.64 13.09 3.79
C VAL A 112 -1.66 12.09 4.35
N SER A 113 -1.58 10.82 3.97
CA SER A 113 -2.47 9.77 4.50
C SER A 113 -2.22 9.50 5.99
N LEU A 114 -0.96 9.63 6.44
CA LEU A 114 -0.58 9.37 7.83
C LEU A 114 -0.81 10.59 8.75
N ALA A 115 -0.53 11.80 8.31
CA ALA A 115 -0.52 13.01 9.13
C ALA A 115 -1.46 14.14 8.67
N GLY A 116 -2.05 14.02 7.48
CA GLY A 116 -2.93 15.04 6.91
C GLY A 116 -4.30 15.16 7.62
N PRO A 117 -5.16 16.09 7.16
CA PRO A 117 -6.42 16.45 7.83
C PRO A 117 -7.38 15.28 8.06
N ASN A 118 -7.36 14.27 7.19
CA ASN A 118 -8.24 13.10 7.26
C ASN A 118 -7.67 11.94 8.09
N SER A 119 -6.46 12.10 8.65
CA SER A 119 -5.82 11.08 9.48
C SER A 119 -6.37 11.09 10.91
N THR A 120 -6.27 9.94 11.58
CA THR A 120 -6.63 9.83 13.01
C THR A 120 -5.57 10.54 13.89
N ASN A 121 -6.00 11.00 15.08
CA ASN A 121 -5.09 11.65 16.02
C ASN A 121 -3.91 10.74 16.42
N ASP A 122 -4.16 9.45 16.56
CA ASP A 122 -3.11 8.48 16.93
C ASP A 122 -2.07 8.31 15.82
N LYS A 123 -2.48 8.24 14.56
CA LYS A 123 -1.57 8.19 13.41
C LYS A 123 -0.77 9.49 13.29
N ARG A 124 -1.39 10.66 13.47
CA ARG A 124 -0.66 11.94 13.50
C ARG A 124 0.37 11.98 14.61
N ARG A 125 0.00 11.60 15.83
CA ARG A 125 0.94 11.56 16.96
C ARG A 125 2.12 10.63 16.65
N LEU A 126 1.84 9.44 16.11
CA LEU A 126 2.87 8.49 15.70
C LEU A 126 3.81 9.08 14.65
N ALA A 127 3.26 9.76 13.63
CA ALA A 127 4.04 10.39 12.56
C ALA A 127 5.15 11.29 13.11
N PHE A 128 4.83 12.16 14.06
CA PHE A 128 5.78 13.10 14.65
C PHE A 128 6.72 12.49 15.70
N THR A 129 6.63 11.20 15.99
CA THR A 129 7.66 10.48 16.78
C THR A 129 8.86 10.04 15.94
N SER A 130 8.70 9.95 14.62
CA SER A 130 9.75 9.54 13.68
C SER A 130 10.59 10.75 13.24
N ARG A 131 11.91 10.63 13.39
CA ARG A 131 12.84 11.63 12.87
C ARG A 131 12.85 11.67 11.34
N ALA A 132 12.76 10.50 10.70
CA ALA A 132 12.73 10.40 9.24
C ALA A 132 11.48 11.10 8.68
N PHE A 133 10.32 10.87 9.31
CA PHE A 133 9.08 11.54 8.95
C PHE A 133 9.16 13.06 9.19
N SER A 134 9.69 13.50 10.33
CA SER A 134 9.82 14.93 10.63
C SER A 134 10.69 15.66 9.60
N VAL A 135 11.83 15.08 9.20
CA VAL A 135 12.69 15.64 8.15
C VAL A 135 11.96 15.74 6.81
N TRP A 136 11.13 14.72 6.48
CA TRP A 136 10.29 14.76 5.28
C TRP A 136 9.20 15.84 5.40
N ALA A 137 8.52 15.91 6.54
CA ALA A 137 7.46 16.89 6.82
C ALA A 137 7.94 18.33 6.74
N ASP A 138 9.14 18.62 7.26
CA ASP A 138 9.76 19.95 7.17
C ASP A 138 9.97 20.42 5.72
N LYS A 139 10.22 19.48 4.80
CA LYS A 139 10.37 19.77 3.37
C LYS A 139 9.05 19.91 2.63
N ASN A 140 7.95 19.43 3.21
CA ASN A 140 6.63 19.32 2.58
C ASN A 140 5.54 19.97 3.44
N GLN A 141 5.88 21.05 4.18
CA GLN A 141 4.97 21.71 5.11
C GLN A 141 3.66 22.18 4.46
N ASP A 142 3.74 22.61 3.21
CA ASP A 142 2.58 23.12 2.46
C ASP A 142 1.52 22.02 2.15
N LEU A 143 1.84 20.74 2.40
CA LEU A 143 0.98 19.61 2.11
C LEU A 143 0.29 19.01 3.35
N LEU A 144 0.69 19.41 4.56
CA LEU A 144 0.20 18.92 5.84
C LEU A 144 -0.61 19.97 6.60
#